data_3e91e070ce18bab75f82deced4e00b78
#
_entry.id   3e91e070ce18bab75f82deced4e00b78
#
_cell.length_a   1.000
_cell.length_b   1.000
_cell.length_c   1.000
_cell.angle_alpha   90.00
_cell.angle_beta   90.00
_cell.angle_gamma   90.00
#
_symmetry.space_group_name_H-M   'P 1'
#
loop_
_entity.id
_entity.type
_entity.pdbx_description
1 polymer ?
#
loop_
_entity_poly.entity_id
_entity_poly.type
_entity_poly.pdbx_seq_one_letter_code
_entity_poly.pdbx_strand_id
1 'polypeptide(L)'
;MVDLIKSPGDPIWRQYVPTVQELEVHDGMVDSLAEDANSPVPNITHRYPDRALFLVSPVCAAYCRFCTRRRKVGDPEKIPMAQLESAFKYLEEHEEIRDVIMSGGDPLLLSDRRIDEICKRLRSIPHLEILRIGSRVPCHLPERVTPELCTILKRYHPLYINTHFNHPDELTPAAVHALGMLADAGIPLGCQTVLLKGVNDDAEIMKLLMQRLLAARVRPYYIYMCDQVAGAEHFRTTVQKGLEIVQALRGWTSGLAVPHFVIDAPGGGGKIPLLPEYVVKLTDKEIVLRNYAGKTFRYRQPVEPILVG
;
A
#
# COMPACT_ATOMS: atom_id res chain seq x y z
N MET A 1 6.40 -18.70 -2.52
CA MET A 1 7.32 -17.65 -3.04
C MET A 1 8.65 -18.22 -3.55
N VAL A 2 9.28 -19.14 -2.81
CA VAL A 2 10.56 -19.76 -3.25
C VAL A 2 10.41 -20.43 -4.61
N ASP A 3 9.30 -21.11 -4.86
CA ASP A 3 9.01 -21.81 -6.12
C ASP A 3 8.87 -20.87 -7.35
N LEU A 4 8.72 -19.57 -7.11
CA LEU A 4 8.65 -18.55 -8.18
C LEU A 4 10.02 -18.02 -8.56
N ILE A 5 11.07 -18.34 -7.82
CA ILE A 5 12.45 -17.94 -8.12
C ILE A 5 12.96 -18.78 -9.28
N LYS A 6 13.31 -18.13 -10.38
CA LYS A 6 13.83 -18.78 -11.60
C LYS A 6 15.36 -18.82 -11.60
N SER A 7 15.98 -17.82 -11.01
CA SER A 7 17.44 -17.70 -10.92
C SER A 7 17.85 -16.70 -9.83
N PRO A 8 19.09 -16.83 -9.29
CA PRO A 8 19.63 -15.82 -8.40
C PRO A 8 19.61 -14.42 -9.06
N GLY A 9 19.09 -13.45 -8.31
CA GLY A 9 19.00 -12.07 -8.76
C GLY A 9 17.77 -11.71 -9.60
N ASP A 10 16.87 -12.66 -9.88
CA ASP A 10 15.61 -12.35 -10.55
C ASP A 10 14.68 -11.47 -9.67
N PRO A 11 13.60 -10.88 -10.23
CA PRO A 11 12.72 -9.98 -9.50
C PRO A 11 12.09 -10.58 -8.24
N ILE A 12 11.83 -11.88 -8.19
CA ILE A 12 11.28 -12.56 -7.02
C ILE A 12 12.39 -12.78 -5.99
N TRP A 13 13.52 -13.33 -6.43
CA TRP A 13 14.68 -13.56 -5.58
C TRP A 13 15.09 -12.29 -4.82
N ARG A 14 15.20 -11.15 -5.54
CA ARG A 14 15.58 -9.87 -4.94
C ARG A 14 14.68 -9.44 -3.78
N GLN A 15 13.40 -9.74 -3.85
CA GLN A 15 12.43 -9.31 -2.83
C GLN A 15 12.53 -10.11 -1.52
N TYR A 16 13.06 -11.35 -1.56
CA TYR A 16 12.96 -12.28 -0.42
C TYR A 16 14.28 -12.86 0.04
N VAL A 17 15.30 -12.90 -0.80
CA VAL A 17 16.61 -13.47 -0.44
C VAL A 17 17.55 -12.36 0.02
N PRO A 18 18.11 -12.48 1.24
CA PRO A 18 19.08 -11.49 1.75
C PRO A 18 20.32 -11.37 0.87
N THR A 19 20.85 -10.17 0.75
CA THR A 19 22.07 -9.89 0.00
C THR A 19 23.07 -9.09 0.84
N VAL A 20 24.35 -9.16 0.49
CA VAL A 20 25.39 -8.36 1.15
C VAL A 20 25.14 -6.85 1.04
N GLN A 21 24.45 -6.41 -0.01
CA GLN A 21 24.09 -5.00 -0.21
C GLN A 21 23.20 -4.43 0.92
N GLU A 22 22.51 -5.27 1.68
CA GLU A 22 21.73 -4.82 2.85
C GLU A 22 22.62 -4.35 4.02
N LEU A 23 23.90 -4.72 4.02
CA LEU A 23 24.88 -4.30 5.01
C LEU A 23 25.58 -2.98 4.62
N GLU A 24 25.43 -2.56 3.37
CA GLU A 24 25.99 -1.31 2.83
C GLU A 24 25.00 -0.17 3.08
N VAL A 25 24.97 0.32 4.33
CA VAL A 25 24.06 1.42 4.74
C VAL A 25 24.80 2.76 4.58
N HIS A 26 24.24 3.65 3.77
CA HIS A 26 24.80 5.00 3.54
C HIS A 26 23.88 6.08 4.12
N ASP A 27 22.66 6.23 3.57
CA ASP A 27 21.71 7.28 3.93
C ASP A 27 20.39 6.71 4.53
N GLY A 28 20.35 5.40 4.79
CA GLY A 28 19.16 4.71 5.27
C GLY A 28 18.80 5.07 6.70
N MET A 29 17.52 5.33 6.92
CA MET A 29 16.95 5.65 8.24
C MET A 29 16.38 4.40 8.91
N VAL A 30 16.53 4.28 10.23
CA VAL A 30 15.93 3.18 11.01
C VAL A 30 14.40 3.30 11.02
N ASP A 31 13.88 4.52 11.14
CA ASP A 31 12.45 4.86 11.11
C ASP A 31 12.20 5.98 10.09
N SER A 32 12.25 5.63 8.81
CA SER A 32 12.10 6.59 7.70
C SER A 32 10.75 7.33 7.72
N LEU A 33 9.72 6.70 8.29
CA LEU A 33 8.36 7.23 8.33
C LEU A 33 8.02 7.91 9.67
N ALA A 34 8.97 8.01 10.60
CA ALA A 34 8.77 8.55 11.94
C ALA A 34 7.54 7.92 12.66
N GLU A 35 7.38 6.61 12.53
CA GLU A 35 6.24 5.91 13.15
C GLU A 35 6.29 6.01 14.68
N ASP A 36 7.48 5.98 15.29
CA ASP A 36 7.61 6.06 16.74
C ASP A 36 7.21 7.44 17.28
N ALA A 37 7.58 8.51 16.57
CA ALA A 37 7.20 9.88 16.93
C ALA A 37 5.67 10.12 16.77
N ASN A 38 5.01 9.33 15.93
CA ASN A 38 3.56 9.40 15.69
C ASN A 38 2.80 8.26 16.40
N SER A 39 3.39 7.61 17.40
CA SER A 39 2.77 6.53 18.17
C SER A 39 2.41 7.00 19.58
N PRO A 40 1.20 7.57 19.77
CA PRO A 40 0.78 8.10 21.07
C PRO A 40 0.60 7.03 22.14
N VAL A 41 0.26 5.81 21.73
CA VAL A 41 0.17 4.62 22.58
C VAL A 41 0.77 3.42 21.85
N PRO A 42 1.16 2.34 22.54
CA PRO A 42 1.63 1.12 21.89
C PRO A 42 0.65 0.61 20.83
N ASN A 43 1.20 0.11 19.72
CA ASN A 43 0.44 -0.45 18.61
C ASN A 43 -0.42 0.53 17.77
N ILE A 44 -0.44 1.81 18.07
CA ILE A 44 -1.08 2.85 17.25
C ILE A 44 -0.01 3.74 16.61
N THR A 45 -0.21 4.07 15.33
CA THR A 45 0.46 5.19 14.67
C THR A 45 -0.61 6.12 14.12
N HIS A 46 -0.71 7.34 14.67
CA HIS A 46 -1.70 8.35 14.32
C HIS A 46 -1.02 9.58 13.74
N ARG A 47 -0.87 9.61 12.41
CA ARG A 47 -0.22 10.70 11.67
C ARG A 47 -1.22 11.63 10.99
N TYR A 48 -2.32 11.05 10.50
CA TYR A 48 -3.33 11.79 9.75
C TYR A 48 -4.53 12.08 10.63
N PRO A 49 -5.21 13.23 10.46
CA PRO A 49 -6.26 13.64 11.39
C PRO A 49 -7.41 12.64 11.56
N ASP A 50 -7.76 11.91 10.49
CA ASP A 50 -8.98 11.10 10.41
C ASP A 50 -8.75 9.59 10.40
N ARG A 51 -7.49 9.15 10.52
CA ARG A 51 -7.17 7.71 10.41
C ARG A 51 -5.94 7.29 11.18
N ALA A 52 -5.98 6.08 11.70
CA ALA A 52 -4.88 5.48 12.44
C ALA A 52 -4.46 4.12 11.85
N LEU A 53 -3.19 3.79 12.04
CA LEU A 53 -2.63 2.49 11.80
C LEU A 53 -2.61 1.72 13.12
N PHE A 54 -3.16 0.50 13.12
CA PHE A 54 -3.22 -0.37 14.28
C PHE A 54 -2.38 -1.62 14.02
N LEU A 55 -1.27 -1.77 14.76
CA LEU A 55 -0.34 -2.89 14.64
C LEU A 55 -0.84 -4.06 15.48
N VAL A 56 -1.38 -5.08 14.85
CA VAL A 56 -2.05 -6.21 15.52
C VAL A 56 -1.24 -7.51 15.49
N SER A 57 -0.18 -7.56 14.69
CA SER A 57 0.68 -8.75 14.52
C SER A 57 2.13 -8.35 14.24
N PRO A 58 3.13 -8.99 14.87
CA PRO A 58 4.54 -8.82 14.52
C PRO A 58 5.03 -9.85 13.49
N VAL A 59 4.18 -10.79 13.04
CA VAL A 59 4.57 -11.94 12.23
C VAL A 59 4.20 -11.73 10.76
N CYS A 60 5.09 -12.12 9.84
CA CYS A 60 4.86 -12.18 8.41
C CYS A 60 5.12 -13.61 7.87
N ALA A 61 4.40 -13.97 6.78
CA ALA A 61 4.63 -15.24 6.08
C ALA A 61 5.96 -15.23 5.30
N ALA A 62 6.43 -14.04 4.89
CA ALA A 62 7.72 -13.83 4.25
C ALA A 62 8.25 -12.43 4.62
N TYR A 63 9.57 -12.30 4.75
CA TYR A 63 10.22 -11.04 5.13
C TYR A 63 10.73 -10.31 3.90
N CYS A 64 9.96 -9.33 3.44
CA CYS A 64 10.32 -8.47 2.32
C CYS A 64 11.63 -7.73 2.61
N ARG A 65 12.62 -7.81 1.72
CA ARG A 65 13.94 -7.19 1.91
C ARG A 65 13.91 -5.65 1.86
N PHE A 66 12.82 -5.05 1.40
CA PHE A 66 12.54 -3.61 1.39
C PHE A 66 11.56 -3.14 2.48
N CYS A 67 11.30 -3.96 3.52
CA CYS A 67 10.30 -3.67 4.54
C CYS A 67 10.69 -2.44 5.38
N THR A 68 9.80 -1.44 5.44
CA THR A 68 9.98 -0.23 6.27
C THR A 68 9.87 -0.52 7.76
N ARG A 69 9.17 -1.60 8.13
CA ARG A 69 8.96 -2.03 9.52
C ARG A 69 9.85 -3.20 9.94
N ARG A 70 10.97 -3.44 9.25
CA ARG A 70 11.88 -4.55 9.57
C ARG A 70 12.34 -4.54 11.05
N ARG A 71 12.35 -3.37 11.70
CA ARG A 71 12.67 -3.20 13.12
C ARG A 71 11.55 -3.62 14.08
N LYS A 72 10.31 -3.75 13.60
CA LYS A 72 9.10 -4.07 14.40
C LYS A 72 8.50 -5.45 14.06
N VAL A 73 8.99 -6.11 13.03
CA VAL A 73 8.46 -7.40 12.56
C VAL A 73 9.53 -8.48 12.68
N GLY A 74 9.09 -9.73 12.81
CA GLY A 74 9.98 -10.88 12.92
C GLY A 74 10.04 -11.46 14.32
N ASP A 75 9.48 -10.80 15.33
CA ASP A 75 9.31 -11.38 16.64
C ASP A 75 8.17 -12.43 16.60
N PRO A 76 8.46 -13.70 16.94
CA PRO A 76 7.44 -14.73 16.94
C PRO A 76 6.42 -14.58 18.08
N GLU A 77 6.69 -13.73 19.07
CA GLU A 77 5.76 -13.49 20.16
C GLU A 77 4.48 -12.81 19.66
N LYS A 78 3.34 -13.46 19.90
CA LYS A 78 2.04 -12.89 19.59
C LYS A 78 1.75 -11.74 20.54
N ILE A 79 1.24 -10.64 20.01
CA ILE A 79 0.75 -9.53 20.83
C ILE A 79 -0.51 -10.02 21.59
N PRO A 80 -0.52 -10.15 22.92
CA PRO A 80 -1.71 -10.52 23.68
C PRO A 80 -2.83 -9.48 23.52
N MET A 81 -4.12 -9.90 23.69
CA MET A 81 -5.23 -8.93 23.64
C MET A 81 -5.07 -7.80 24.67
N ALA A 82 -4.55 -8.13 25.86
CA ALA A 82 -4.30 -7.15 26.90
C ALA A 82 -3.35 -6.01 26.48
N GLN A 83 -2.39 -6.30 25.58
CA GLN A 83 -1.50 -5.27 25.03
C GLN A 83 -2.18 -4.38 23.99
N LEU A 84 -3.29 -4.83 23.38
CA LEU A 84 -4.07 -4.04 22.44
C LEU A 84 -5.10 -3.14 23.12
N GLU A 85 -5.34 -3.31 24.43
CA GLU A 85 -6.40 -2.57 25.15
C GLU A 85 -6.14 -1.06 25.17
N SER A 86 -4.89 -0.62 25.34
CA SER A 86 -4.54 0.80 25.27
C SER A 86 -4.80 1.39 23.87
N ALA A 87 -4.59 0.58 22.83
CA ALA A 87 -4.89 0.99 21.47
C ALA A 87 -6.41 1.10 21.20
N PHE A 88 -7.20 0.15 21.68
CA PHE A 88 -8.66 0.24 21.59
C PHE A 88 -9.19 1.45 22.35
N LYS A 89 -8.73 1.66 23.59
CA LYS A 89 -9.11 2.83 24.37
C LYS A 89 -8.75 4.14 23.67
N TYR A 90 -7.56 4.23 23.11
CA TYR A 90 -7.15 5.39 22.30
C TYR A 90 -8.11 5.64 21.14
N LEU A 91 -8.48 4.60 20.39
CA LEU A 91 -9.42 4.71 19.28
C LEU A 91 -10.84 5.09 19.75
N GLU A 92 -11.28 4.66 20.94
CA GLU A 92 -12.58 5.02 21.53
C GLU A 92 -12.63 6.50 21.97
N GLU A 93 -11.50 7.05 22.43
CA GLU A 93 -11.38 8.43 22.94
C GLU A 93 -11.16 9.48 21.84
N HIS A 94 -10.82 9.04 20.58
CA HIS A 94 -10.48 9.93 19.47
C HIS A 94 -11.54 9.85 18.37
N GLU A 95 -12.64 10.58 18.54
CA GLU A 95 -13.80 10.55 17.64
C GLU A 95 -13.50 11.06 16.23
N GLU A 96 -12.43 11.82 16.05
CA GLU A 96 -11.95 12.27 14.73
C GLU A 96 -11.43 11.12 13.87
N ILE A 97 -11.03 9.97 14.45
CA ILE A 97 -10.55 8.80 13.74
C ILE A 97 -11.73 8.02 13.18
N ARG A 98 -11.97 8.13 11.88
CA ARG A 98 -13.04 7.42 11.16
C ARG A 98 -12.58 6.15 10.47
N ASP A 99 -11.28 5.97 10.28
CA ASP A 99 -10.67 4.94 9.46
C ASP A 99 -9.49 4.29 10.20
N VAL A 100 -9.55 2.98 10.38
CA VAL A 100 -8.48 2.21 11.01
C VAL A 100 -7.92 1.17 10.07
N ILE A 101 -6.58 1.14 9.96
CA ILE A 101 -5.85 0.15 9.17
C ILE A 101 -5.20 -0.86 10.11
N MET A 102 -5.70 -2.06 10.15
CA MET A 102 -5.02 -3.19 10.78
C MET A 102 -3.78 -3.55 9.96
N SER A 103 -2.62 -3.64 10.60
CA SER A 103 -1.32 -3.88 9.99
C SER A 103 -0.35 -4.49 11.01
N GLY A 104 0.95 -4.27 10.82
CA GLY A 104 2.04 -4.76 11.69
C GLY A 104 3.04 -5.53 10.87
N GLY A 105 3.21 -6.82 11.17
CA GLY A 105 3.60 -7.85 10.25
C GLY A 105 2.46 -8.06 9.25
N ASP A 106 1.78 -9.20 9.30
CA ASP A 106 0.60 -9.41 8.46
C ASP A 106 -0.60 -9.83 9.31
N PRO A 107 -1.67 -9.02 9.37
CA PRO A 107 -2.86 -9.31 10.16
C PRO A 107 -3.58 -10.60 9.77
N LEU A 108 -3.54 -10.99 8.49
CA LEU A 108 -4.22 -12.21 8.04
C LEU A 108 -3.51 -13.50 8.47
N LEU A 109 -2.32 -13.42 9.10
CA LEU A 109 -1.67 -14.56 9.76
C LEU A 109 -2.20 -14.83 11.17
N LEU A 110 -2.96 -13.92 11.73
CA LEU A 110 -3.70 -14.20 12.96
C LEU A 110 -4.72 -15.31 12.73
N SER A 111 -5.08 -16.04 13.80
CA SER A 111 -6.17 -17.02 13.69
C SER A 111 -7.49 -16.32 13.36
N ASP A 112 -8.41 -17.03 12.71
CA ASP A 112 -9.74 -16.54 12.37
C ASP A 112 -10.48 -15.98 13.58
N ARG A 113 -10.41 -16.70 14.70
CA ARG A 113 -10.95 -16.23 15.98
C ARG A 113 -10.36 -14.89 16.39
N ARG A 114 -9.04 -14.72 16.27
CA ARG A 114 -8.36 -13.48 16.65
C ARG A 114 -8.76 -12.29 15.75
N ILE A 115 -8.85 -12.55 14.45
CA ILE A 115 -9.32 -11.55 13.47
C ILE A 115 -10.76 -11.13 13.82
N ASP A 116 -11.62 -12.11 14.12
CA ASP A 116 -13.00 -11.87 14.51
C ASP A 116 -13.13 -11.01 15.76
N GLU A 117 -12.38 -11.35 16.82
CA GLU A 117 -12.35 -10.62 18.09
C GLU A 117 -11.93 -9.15 17.88
N ILE A 118 -10.86 -8.89 17.10
CA ILE A 118 -10.36 -7.54 16.82
C ILE A 118 -11.37 -6.76 15.96
N CYS A 119 -11.86 -7.34 14.88
CA CYS A 119 -12.84 -6.68 14.01
C CYS A 119 -14.15 -6.35 14.76
N LYS A 120 -14.63 -7.27 15.60
CA LYS A 120 -15.80 -7.07 16.44
C LYS A 120 -15.62 -5.89 17.40
N ARG A 121 -14.45 -5.81 18.07
CA ARG A 121 -14.14 -4.72 18.99
C ARG A 121 -14.05 -3.38 18.24
N LEU A 122 -13.37 -3.33 17.08
CA LEU A 122 -13.30 -2.11 16.26
C LEU A 122 -14.69 -1.67 15.80
N ARG A 123 -15.56 -2.60 15.37
CA ARG A 123 -16.94 -2.27 14.96
C ARG A 123 -17.87 -1.85 16.10
N SER A 124 -17.50 -2.10 17.35
CA SER A 124 -18.25 -1.58 18.49
C SER A 124 -17.97 -0.11 18.80
N ILE A 125 -16.97 0.48 18.15
CA ILE A 125 -16.64 1.91 18.26
C ILE A 125 -17.49 2.69 17.24
N PRO A 126 -18.45 3.53 17.67
CA PRO A 126 -19.50 4.06 16.78
C PRO A 126 -18.97 4.95 15.64
N HIS A 127 -17.92 5.72 15.88
CA HIS A 127 -17.35 6.69 14.91
C HIS A 127 -16.40 6.03 13.90
N LEU A 128 -15.99 4.75 14.09
CA LEU A 128 -15.18 4.05 13.11
C LEU A 128 -16.03 3.58 11.93
N GLU A 129 -16.01 4.36 10.86
CA GLU A 129 -16.78 4.08 9.64
C GLU A 129 -16.12 3.03 8.76
N ILE A 130 -14.78 3.05 8.64
CA ILE A 130 -14.01 2.23 7.70
C ILE A 130 -13.00 1.38 8.45
N LEU A 131 -13.03 0.06 8.19
CA LEU A 131 -11.94 -0.84 8.58
C LEU A 131 -11.15 -1.23 7.34
N ARG A 132 -9.83 -1.24 7.46
CA ARG A 132 -8.94 -1.72 6.42
C ARG A 132 -7.97 -2.76 6.98
N ILE A 133 -7.59 -3.73 6.17
CA ILE A 133 -6.55 -4.69 6.47
C ILE A 133 -5.44 -4.52 5.43
N GLY A 134 -4.23 -4.19 5.89
CA GLY A 134 -3.04 -4.21 5.06
C GLY A 134 -2.40 -5.59 5.11
N SER A 135 -2.42 -6.34 4.01
CA SER A 135 -1.93 -7.72 4.00
C SER A 135 -1.24 -8.09 2.69
N ARG A 136 -0.18 -8.85 2.79
CA ARG A 136 0.49 -9.47 1.65
C ARG A 136 0.21 -11.00 1.58
N VAL A 137 -0.63 -11.52 2.46
CA VAL A 137 -1.05 -12.94 2.47
C VAL A 137 -1.61 -13.40 1.12
N PRO A 138 -2.45 -12.65 0.39
CA PRO A 138 -2.90 -13.09 -0.94
C PRO A 138 -1.76 -13.34 -1.93
N CYS A 139 -0.60 -12.71 -1.73
CA CYS A 139 0.62 -12.95 -2.50
C CYS A 139 1.47 -14.08 -1.91
N HIS A 140 1.74 -14.02 -0.59
CA HIS A 140 2.73 -14.87 0.07
C HIS A 140 2.24 -16.26 0.47
N LEU A 141 0.99 -16.34 0.89
CA LEU A 141 0.35 -17.54 1.43
C LEU A 141 -1.14 -17.55 1.06
N PRO A 142 -1.47 -17.61 -0.26
CA PRO A 142 -2.85 -17.50 -0.73
C PRO A 142 -3.79 -18.56 -0.11
N GLU A 143 -3.28 -19.72 0.26
CA GLU A 143 -4.03 -20.81 0.89
C GLU A 143 -4.59 -20.41 2.27
N ARG A 144 -4.05 -19.37 2.91
CA ARG A 144 -4.59 -18.80 4.16
C ARG A 144 -5.94 -18.09 3.94
N VAL A 145 -6.25 -17.70 2.73
CA VAL A 145 -7.55 -17.13 2.37
C VAL A 145 -8.53 -18.29 2.15
N THR A 146 -9.33 -18.58 3.17
CA THR A 146 -10.30 -19.67 3.17
C THR A 146 -11.73 -19.14 3.07
N PRO A 147 -12.72 -19.96 2.69
CA PRO A 147 -14.13 -19.58 2.73
C PRO A 147 -14.59 -19.11 4.12
N GLU A 148 -14.06 -19.75 5.19
CA GLU A 148 -14.36 -19.41 6.58
C GLU A 148 -13.84 -18.00 6.91
N LEU A 149 -12.59 -17.70 6.56
CA LEU A 149 -12.04 -16.35 6.72
C LEU A 149 -12.87 -15.31 5.97
N CYS A 150 -13.22 -15.58 4.72
CA CYS A 150 -14.05 -14.67 3.92
C CYS A 150 -15.43 -14.45 4.58
N THR A 151 -16.04 -15.50 5.14
CA THR A 151 -17.30 -15.40 5.88
C THR A 151 -17.18 -14.54 7.14
N ILE A 152 -16.07 -14.64 7.84
CA ILE A 152 -15.78 -13.78 9.00
C ILE A 152 -15.65 -12.33 8.59
N LEU A 153 -14.78 -12.05 7.62
CA LEU A 153 -14.50 -10.69 7.17
C LEU A 153 -15.75 -9.97 6.62
N LYS A 154 -16.60 -10.70 5.90
CA LYS A 154 -17.87 -10.20 5.35
C LYS A 154 -18.80 -9.60 6.42
N ARG A 155 -18.73 -10.05 7.67
CA ARG A 155 -19.58 -9.53 8.76
C ARG A 155 -19.23 -8.10 9.19
N TYR A 156 -18.06 -7.62 8.79
CA TYR A 156 -17.49 -6.35 9.27
C TYR A 156 -17.43 -5.25 8.21
N HIS A 157 -18.29 -5.32 7.19
CA HIS A 157 -18.42 -4.23 6.22
C HIS A 157 -18.86 -2.91 6.87
N PRO A 158 -18.38 -1.77 6.30
CA PRO A 158 -17.43 -1.62 5.20
C PRO A 158 -15.99 -1.96 5.61
N LEU A 159 -15.49 -3.08 5.08
CA LEU A 159 -14.12 -3.54 5.29
C LEU A 159 -13.40 -3.62 3.94
N TYR A 160 -12.18 -3.12 3.87
CA TYR A 160 -11.33 -3.10 2.68
C TYR A 160 -10.05 -3.90 2.92
N ILE A 161 -9.53 -4.55 1.91
CA ILE A 161 -8.20 -5.16 1.97
C ILE A 161 -7.28 -4.43 1.00
N ASN A 162 -6.18 -3.90 1.56
CA ASN A 162 -5.08 -3.32 0.80
C ASN A 162 -3.99 -4.38 0.68
N THR A 163 -3.91 -5.01 -0.48
CA THR A 163 -2.87 -6.01 -0.76
C THR A 163 -1.60 -5.36 -1.32
N HIS A 164 -0.55 -6.17 -1.49
CA HIS A 164 0.73 -5.70 -1.96
C HIS A 164 1.35 -6.71 -2.93
N PHE A 165 1.53 -6.29 -4.17
CA PHE A 165 2.21 -7.01 -5.24
C PHE A 165 3.21 -6.08 -5.91
N ASN A 166 4.40 -6.58 -6.24
CA ASN A 166 5.44 -5.80 -6.92
C ASN A 166 5.82 -6.34 -8.29
N HIS A 167 5.49 -7.59 -8.61
CA HIS A 167 5.85 -8.18 -9.90
C HIS A 167 4.68 -9.01 -10.48
N PRO A 168 4.49 -9.03 -11.81
CA PRO A 168 3.42 -9.83 -12.44
C PRO A 168 3.48 -11.33 -12.10
N ASP A 169 4.66 -11.89 -11.89
CA ASP A 169 4.84 -13.32 -11.57
C ASP A 169 4.33 -13.68 -10.16
N GLU A 170 4.10 -12.71 -9.30
CA GLU A 170 3.47 -12.92 -7.98
C GLU A 170 1.96 -13.21 -8.09
N LEU A 171 1.32 -12.84 -9.20
CA LEU A 171 -0.08 -13.15 -9.48
C LEU A 171 -0.21 -14.58 -10.03
N THR A 172 0.09 -15.54 -9.17
CA THR A 172 -0.09 -16.97 -9.44
C THR A 172 -1.56 -17.34 -9.54
N PRO A 173 -1.92 -18.50 -10.12
CA PRO A 173 -3.31 -18.99 -10.10
C PRO A 173 -3.89 -19.08 -8.68
N ALA A 174 -3.11 -19.49 -7.68
CA ALA A 174 -3.53 -19.54 -6.27
C ALA A 174 -3.79 -18.14 -5.71
N ALA A 175 -2.91 -17.17 -5.99
CA ALA A 175 -3.09 -15.78 -5.58
C ALA A 175 -4.35 -15.17 -6.22
N VAL A 176 -4.56 -15.39 -7.52
CA VAL A 176 -5.78 -14.92 -8.24
C VAL A 176 -7.05 -15.55 -7.66
N HIS A 177 -7.01 -16.83 -7.32
CA HIS A 177 -8.13 -17.52 -6.67
C HIS A 177 -8.45 -16.91 -5.30
N ALA A 178 -7.43 -16.70 -4.46
CA ALA A 178 -7.59 -16.07 -3.13
C ALA A 178 -8.18 -14.66 -3.23
N LEU A 179 -7.67 -13.83 -4.15
CA LEU A 179 -8.23 -12.51 -4.44
C LEU A 179 -9.68 -12.59 -4.90
N GLY A 180 -10.00 -13.59 -5.74
CA GLY A 180 -11.35 -13.88 -6.20
C GLY A 180 -12.31 -14.15 -5.03
N MET A 181 -11.93 -15.03 -4.10
CA MET A 181 -12.75 -15.35 -2.91
C MET A 181 -13.03 -14.11 -2.04
N LEU A 182 -12.02 -13.27 -1.81
CA LEU A 182 -12.21 -12.02 -1.07
C LEU A 182 -13.16 -11.06 -1.79
N ALA A 183 -12.99 -10.90 -3.11
CA ALA A 183 -13.87 -10.05 -3.91
C ALA A 183 -15.31 -10.59 -3.98
N ASP A 184 -15.51 -11.92 -4.04
CA ASP A 184 -16.83 -12.57 -4.00
C ASP A 184 -17.51 -12.42 -2.63
N ALA A 185 -16.73 -12.29 -1.55
CA ALA A 185 -17.24 -11.92 -0.25
C ALA A 185 -17.69 -10.44 -0.15
N GLY A 186 -17.58 -9.68 -1.24
CA GLY A 186 -17.95 -8.27 -1.30
C GLY A 186 -16.89 -7.32 -0.71
N ILE A 187 -15.66 -7.80 -0.51
CA ILE A 187 -14.57 -7.00 0.05
C ILE A 187 -13.88 -6.23 -1.08
N PRO A 188 -13.88 -4.89 -1.08
CA PRO A 188 -13.12 -4.10 -2.04
C PRO A 188 -11.61 -4.33 -1.85
N LEU A 189 -10.92 -4.60 -2.96
CA LEU A 189 -9.49 -4.88 -2.97
C LEU A 189 -8.71 -3.73 -3.61
N GLY A 190 -7.72 -3.22 -2.88
CA GLY A 190 -6.74 -2.27 -3.37
C GLY A 190 -5.34 -2.88 -3.38
N CYS A 191 -4.49 -2.47 -4.32
CA CYS A 191 -3.08 -2.85 -4.30
C CYS A 191 -2.19 -1.62 -4.18
N GLN A 192 -1.25 -1.69 -3.26
CA GLN A 192 -0.10 -0.82 -3.20
C GLN A 192 1.13 -1.57 -3.70
N THR A 193 1.95 -0.90 -4.50
CA THR A 193 3.17 -1.43 -5.11
C THR A 193 4.32 -0.51 -4.72
N VAL A 194 5.47 -1.07 -4.38
CA VAL A 194 6.70 -0.28 -4.19
C VAL A 194 7.52 -0.34 -5.46
N LEU A 195 8.00 0.80 -5.93
CA LEU A 195 8.91 0.90 -7.08
C LEU A 195 10.31 0.48 -6.64
N LEU A 196 10.77 -0.67 -7.13
CA LEU A 196 12.00 -1.34 -6.71
C LEU A 196 12.94 -1.56 -7.90
N LYS A 197 14.16 -1.10 -7.78
CA LYS A 197 15.22 -1.29 -8.77
C LYS A 197 15.51 -2.77 -9.02
N GLY A 198 15.46 -3.17 -10.29
CA GLY A 198 15.69 -4.56 -10.71
C GLY A 198 14.54 -5.52 -10.38
N VAL A 199 13.36 -4.98 -9.98
CA VAL A 199 12.14 -5.76 -9.76
C VAL A 199 11.04 -5.31 -10.70
N ASN A 200 10.70 -4.02 -10.68
CA ASN A 200 9.58 -3.46 -11.44
C ASN A 200 9.84 -2.03 -11.94
N ASP A 201 11.08 -1.60 -11.97
CA ASP A 201 11.50 -0.29 -12.48
C ASP A 201 11.56 -0.23 -14.02
N ASP A 202 10.69 -0.99 -14.65
CA ASP A 202 10.45 -1.03 -16.09
C ASP A 202 8.97 -0.76 -16.39
N ALA A 203 8.71 0.06 -17.43
CA ALA A 203 7.35 0.51 -17.74
C ALA A 203 6.43 -0.63 -18.21
N GLU A 204 6.93 -1.60 -18.98
CA GLU A 204 6.13 -2.71 -19.49
C GLU A 204 5.86 -3.74 -18.39
N ILE A 205 6.83 -4.00 -17.50
CA ILE A 205 6.62 -4.85 -16.31
C ILE A 205 5.55 -4.22 -15.41
N MET A 206 5.67 -2.92 -15.12
CA MET A 206 4.70 -2.22 -14.28
C MET A 206 3.31 -2.21 -14.92
N LYS A 207 3.21 -1.94 -16.21
CA LYS A 207 1.95 -1.97 -16.97
C LYS A 207 1.29 -3.35 -16.93
N LEU A 208 2.07 -4.40 -17.14
CA LEU A 208 1.59 -5.77 -17.06
C LEU A 208 1.07 -6.11 -15.65
N LEU A 209 1.79 -5.69 -14.60
CA LEU A 209 1.36 -5.86 -13.21
C LEU A 209 0.01 -5.17 -12.97
N MET A 210 -0.12 -3.88 -13.34
CA MET A 210 -1.35 -3.11 -13.13
C MET A 210 -2.55 -3.72 -13.86
N GLN A 211 -2.34 -4.19 -15.09
CA GLN A 211 -3.39 -4.86 -15.88
C GLN A 211 -3.81 -6.20 -15.27
N ARG A 212 -2.87 -7.03 -14.83
CA ARG A 212 -3.15 -8.31 -14.17
C ARG A 212 -3.86 -8.15 -12.83
N LEU A 213 -3.48 -7.14 -12.03
CA LEU A 213 -4.18 -6.80 -10.80
C LEU A 213 -5.64 -6.44 -11.07
N LEU A 214 -5.89 -5.59 -12.06
CA LEU A 214 -7.25 -5.20 -12.41
C LEU A 214 -8.08 -6.41 -12.91
N ALA A 215 -7.48 -7.28 -13.72
CA ALA A 215 -8.12 -8.52 -14.17
C ALA A 215 -8.45 -9.46 -12.98
N ALA A 216 -7.65 -9.44 -11.92
CA ALA A 216 -7.90 -10.15 -10.66
C ALA A 216 -8.86 -9.38 -9.70
N ARG A 217 -9.57 -8.35 -10.19
CA ARG A 217 -10.50 -7.50 -9.43
C ARG A 217 -9.85 -6.71 -8.27
N VAL A 218 -8.56 -6.43 -8.39
CA VAL A 218 -7.79 -5.63 -7.44
C VAL A 218 -7.49 -4.29 -8.09
N ARG A 219 -7.90 -3.19 -7.46
CA ARG A 219 -7.61 -1.85 -7.96
C ARG A 219 -6.20 -1.42 -7.55
N PRO A 220 -5.25 -1.20 -8.50
CA PRO A 220 -4.01 -0.50 -8.19
C PRO A 220 -4.34 0.91 -7.69
N TYR A 221 -3.83 1.30 -6.51
CA TYR A 221 -4.14 2.64 -6.02
C TYR A 221 -2.90 3.47 -5.69
N TYR A 222 -1.79 2.82 -5.29
CA TYR A 222 -0.51 3.49 -5.11
C TYR A 222 0.65 2.75 -5.76
N ILE A 223 1.56 3.51 -6.37
CA ILE A 223 2.97 3.15 -6.53
C ILE A 223 3.75 4.03 -5.55
N TYR A 224 4.39 3.42 -4.57
CA TYR A 224 5.28 4.12 -3.64
C TYR A 224 6.68 4.21 -4.22
N MET A 225 7.30 5.37 -4.11
CA MET A 225 8.76 5.41 -4.19
C MET A 225 9.33 4.57 -3.05
N CYS A 226 10.39 3.80 -3.30
CA CYS A 226 11.05 3.02 -2.25
C CYS A 226 11.58 3.96 -1.16
N ASP A 227 11.16 3.72 0.09
CA ASP A 227 11.53 4.55 1.24
C ASP A 227 13.02 4.48 1.54
N GLN A 228 13.51 5.51 2.24
CA GLN A 228 14.91 5.63 2.68
C GLN A 228 15.16 4.82 3.95
N VAL A 229 14.96 3.50 3.86
CA VAL A 229 15.15 2.58 4.98
C VAL A 229 16.54 1.96 4.93
N ALA A 230 17.21 1.93 6.07
CA ALA A 230 18.51 1.28 6.23
C ALA A 230 18.49 -0.18 5.74
N GLY A 231 19.43 -0.53 4.88
CA GLY A 231 19.54 -1.85 4.25
C GLY A 231 18.55 -2.10 3.11
N ALA A 232 17.84 -1.07 2.61
CA ALA A 232 16.99 -1.15 1.42
C ALA A 232 17.44 -0.21 0.30
N GLU A 233 18.58 0.47 0.45
CA GLU A 233 19.08 1.48 -0.49
C GLU A 233 19.31 0.93 -1.89
N HIS A 234 19.75 -0.31 -2.01
CA HIS A 234 20.00 -0.99 -3.29
C HIS A 234 18.72 -1.22 -4.13
N PHE A 235 17.53 -1.09 -3.50
CA PHE A 235 16.24 -1.12 -4.20
C PHE A 235 15.79 0.24 -4.71
N ARG A 236 16.45 1.32 -4.31
CA ARG A 236 16.02 2.66 -4.70
C ARG A 236 16.35 2.95 -6.16
N THR A 237 15.42 3.57 -6.85
CA THR A 237 15.60 4.13 -8.18
C THR A 237 15.34 5.64 -8.14
N THR A 238 15.39 6.33 -9.27
CA THR A 238 15.17 7.77 -9.32
C THR A 238 13.67 8.12 -9.38
N VAL A 239 13.30 9.28 -8.87
CA VAL A 239 11.95 9.84 -9.01
C VAL A 239 11.58 9.98 -10.50
N GLN A 240 12.55 10.39 -11.33
CA GLN A 240 12.38 10.50 -12.77
C GLN A 240 11.93 9.17 -13.39
N LYS A 241 12.51 8.03 -12.97
CA LYS A 241 12.08 6.71 -13.42
C LYS A 241 10.62 6.43 -13.07
N GLY A 242 10.18 6.80 -11.86
CA GLY A 242 8.77 6.67 -11.46
C GLY A 242 7.83 7.52 -12.32
N LEU A 243 8.20 8.75 -12.62
CA LEU A 243 7.43 9.65 -13.51
C LEU A 243 7.33 9.10 -14.93
N GLU A 244 8.42 8.55 -15.48
CA GLU A 244 8.44 7.89 -16.80
C GLU A 244 7.47 6.69 -16.84
N ILE A 245 7.47 5.86 -15.79
CA ILE A 245 6.55 4.73 -15.67
C ILE A 245 5.09 5.21 -15.65
N VAL A 246 4.77 6.21 -14.82
CA VAL A 246 3.40 6.75 -14.76
C VAL A 246 2.98 7.34 -16.11
N GLN A 247 3.87 8.02 -16.80
CA GLN A 247 3.60 8.56 -18.14
C GLN A 247 3.34 7.43 -19.16
N ALA A 248 4.04 6.30 -19.04
CA ALA A 248 3.85 5.12 -19.89
C ALA A 248 2.56 4.33 -19.56
N LEU A 249 1.97 4.53 -18.37
CA LEU A 249 0.68 3.95 -17.99
C LEU A 249 -0.48 4.82 -18.45
N ARG A 250 -0.41 6.13 -18.21
CA ARG A 250 -1.53 7.05 -18.40
C ARG A 250 -1.84 7.26 -19.88
N GLY A 251 -3.07 6.87 -20.27
CA GLY A 251 -3.51 6.92 -21.66
C GLY A 251 -3.16 5.67 -22.50
N TRP A 252 -2.30 4.79 -21.97
CA TRP A 252 -1.87 3.55 -22.63
C TRP A 252 -2.50 2.29 -22.02
N THR A 253 -3.21 2.44 -20.92
CA THR A 253 -4.04 1.41 -20.29
C THR A 253 -5.29 2.04 -19.66
N SER A 254 -6.22 1.21 -19.14
CA SER A 254 -7.41 1.71 -18.45
C SER A 254 -7.05 2.66 -17.32
N GLY A 255 -7.79 3.74 -17.15
CA GLY A 255 -7.63 4.66 -16.02
C GLY A 255 -7.79 3.97 -14.66
N LEU A 256 -8.54 2.85 -14.59
CA LEU A 256 -8.65 2.03 -13.39
C LEU A 256 -7.33 1.32 -13.03
N ALA A 257 -6.45 1.11 -14.01
CA ALA A 257 -5.14 0.48 -13.84
C ALA A 257 -3.99 1.49 -13.66
N VAL A 258 -4.30 2.77 -13.51
CA VAL A 258 -3.29 3.83 -13.30
C VAL A 258 -3.36 4.32 -11.85
N PRO A 259 -2.43 3.88 -10.99
CA PRO A 259 -2.38 4.30 -9.59
C PRO A 259 -1.81 5.70 -9.41
N HIS A 260 -1.90 6.23 -8.19
CA HIS A 260 -1.15 7.42 -7.79
C HIS A 260 0.30 7.05 -7.50
N PHE A 261 1.24 7.73 -8.13
CA PHE A 261 2.65 7.64 -7.75
C PHE A 261 2.92 8.62 -6.61
N VAL A 262 3.49 8.13 -5.51
CA VAL A 262 3.67 8.92 -4.29
C VAL A 262 5.05 8.71 -3.67
N ILE A 263 5.56 9.76 -3.04
CA ILE A 263 6.63 9.67 -2.05
C ILE A 263 5.99 9.76 -0.67
N ASP A 264 6.28 8.83 0.21
CA ASP A 264 6.01 9.01 1.65
C ASP A 264 7.16 9.84 2.22
N ALA A 265 6.91 11.11 2.49
CA ALA A 265 7.97 12.06 2.81
C ALA A 265 8.67 11.66 4.13
N PRO A 266 10.01 11.61 4.13
CA PRO A 266 10.79 11.25 5.32
C PRO A 266 10.44 12.11 6.54
N GLY A 267 10.59 11.52 7.73
CA GLY A 267 10.30 12.23 8.98
C GLY A 267 8.80 12.44 9.25
N GLY A 268 7.93 11.66 8.59
CA GLY A 268 6.49 11.71 8.87
C GLY A 268 5.71 12.74 8.06
N GLY A 269 6.28 13.30 6.98
CA GLY A 269 5.63 14.31 6.14
C GLY A 269 4.42 13.82 5.34
N GLY A 270 4.15 12.50 5.34
CA GLY A 270 3.00 11.90 4.66
C GLY A 270 3.19 11.70 3.17
N LYS A 271 2.13 11.26 2.50
CA LYS A 271 2.14 10.86 1.09
C LYS A 271 1.95 12.05 0.18
N ILE A 272 2.98 12.37 -0.59
CA ILE A 272 2.97 13.46 -1.57
C ILE A 272 2.83 12.85 -2.97
N PRO A 273 1.72 13.13 -3.69
CA PRO A 273 1.53 12.64 -5.05
C PRO A 273 2.41 13.37 -6.05
N LEU A 274 3.00 12.60 -6.96
CA LEU A 274 3.80 13.11 -8.07
C LEU A 274 3.15 12.74 -9.40
N LEU A 275 3.15 13.68 -10.33
CA LEU A 275 2.59 13.50 -11.67
C LEU A 275 3.57 14.03 -12.72
N PRO A 276 3.59 13.44 -13.92
CA PRO A 276 4.22 14.06 -15.07
C PRO A 276 3.60 15.44 -15.35
N GLU A 277 4.37 16.32 -15.94
CA GLU A 277 3.91 17.69 -16.22
C GLU A 277 2.95 17.71 -17.43
N TYR A 278 1.67 17.86 -17.13
CA TYR A 278 0.61 17.95 -18.15
C TYR A 278 0.19 19.39 -18.45
N VAL A 279 0.46 20.35 -17.57
CA VAL A 279 0.13 21.76 -17.73
C VAL A 279 1.30 22.46 -18.41
N VAL A 280 1.11 22.85 -19.68
CA VAL A 280 2.13 23.59 -20.45
C VAL A 280 2.07 25.09 -20.13
N LYS A 281 0.86 25.62 -19.96
CA LYS A 281 0.61 27.04 -19.65
C LYS A 281 -0.73 27.17 -18.92
N LEU A 282 -0.78 28.03 -17.94
CA LEU A 282 -2.00 28.40 -17.22
C LEU A 282 -2.11 29.92 -17.18
N THR A 283 -3.30 30.46 -17.58
CA THR A 283 -3.69 31.87 -17.49
C THR A 283 -5.12 31.94 -16.96
N ASP A 284 -5.59 33.13 -16.61
CA ASP A 284 -6.97 33.35 -16.17
C ASP A 284 -8.03 33.02 -17.24
N LYS A 285 -7.66 32.98 -18.51
CA LYS A 285 -8.57 32.75 -19.65
C LYS A 285 -8.51 31.35 -20.23
N GLU A 286 -7.35 30.71 -20.16
CA GLU A 286 -7.13 29.39 -20.76
C GLU A 286 -6.04 28.60 -20.07
N ILE A 287 -6.14 27.28 -20.16
CA ILE A 287 -5.07 26.34 -19.85
C ILE A 287 -4.65 25.57 -21.10
N VAL A 288 -3.36 25.47 -21.34
CA VAL A 288 -2.77 24.63 -22.39
C VAL A 288 -2.27 23.34 -21.75
N LEU A 289 -2.80 22.23 -22.22
CA LEU A 289 -2.54 20.89 -21.68
C LEU A 289 -1.80 20.03 -22.70
N ARG A 290 -0.93 19.16 -22.22
CA ARG A 290 -0.27 18.10 -23.00
C ARG A 290 -0.92 16.76 -22.68
N ASN A 291 -1.36 16.02 -23.69
CA ASN A 291 -1.92 14.70 -23.50
C ASN A 291 -0.84 13.60 -23.47
N TYR A 292 -1.26 12.34 -23.28
CA TYR A 292 -0.40 11.16 -23.24
C TYR A 292 0.47 10.95 -24.50
N ALA A 293 -0.01 11.41 -25.66
CA ALA A 293 0.70 11.33 -26.95
C ALA A 293 1.58 12.56 -27.24
N GLY A 294 1.79 13.45 -26.26
CA GLY A 294 2.58 14.67 -26.40
C GLY A 294 1.90 15.82 -27.14
N LYS A 295 0.66 15.64 -27.62
CA LYS A 295 -0.11 16.68 -28.32
C LYS A 295 -0.66 17.71 -27.33
N THR A 296 -0.67 18.99 -27.74
CA THR A 296 -1.19 20.07 -26.90
C THR A 296 -2.62 20.43 -27.28
N PHE A 297 -3.41 20.77 -26.26
CA PHE A 297 -4.81 21.18 -26.37
C PHE A 297 -5.06 22.41 -25.51
N ARG A 298 -5.99 23.25 -25.93
CA ARG A 298 -6.41 24.45 -25.20
C ARG A 298 -7.79 24.20 -24.58
N TYR A 299 -7.94 24.52 -23.32
CA TYR A 299 -9.20 24.50 -22.60
C TYR A 299 -9.46 25.90 -22.06
N ARG A 300 -10.60 26.51 -22.46
CA ARG A 300 -10.99 27.85 -22.01
C ARG A 300 -11.51 27.76 -20.56
N GLN A 301 -11.06 28.70 -19.74
CA GLN A 301 -11.61 28.84 -18.39
C GLN A 301 -12.87 29.75 -18.44
N PRO A 302 -13.85 29.51 -17.54
CA PRO A 302 -14.95 30.45 -17.36
C PRO A 302 -14.40 31.79 -16.87
N VAL A 303 -14.90 32.88 -17.45
CA VAL A 303 -14.62 34.23 -16.94
C VAL A 303 -15.56 34.43 -15.76
N GLU A 304 -15.05 34.51 -14.54
CA GLU A 304 -15.87 34.92 -13.40
C GLU A 304 -16.39 36.36 -13.67
N PRO A 305 -17.70 36.60 -13.55
CA PRO A 305 -18.21 37.96 -13.64
C PRO A 305 -17.59 38.77 -12.48
N ILE A 306 -16.98 39.91 -12.83
CA ILE A 306 -16.55 40.88 -11.82
C ILE A 306 -17.81 41.29 -11.09
N LEU A 307 -18.01 40.79 -9.86
CA LEU A 307 -19.03 41.31 -8.97
C LEU A 307 -18.62 42.74 -8.63
N VAL A 308 -19.17 43.70 -9.42
CA VAL A 308 -19.10 45.10 -9.06
C VAL A 308 -20.00 45.26 -7.85
N GLY A 309 -19.37 45.35 -6.65
CA GLY A 309 -20.01 45.66 -5.38
C GLY A 309 -20.47 47.12 -5.32
#